data_11963951ac2a58c9c3ede5475ef4e520
#
_entry.id   11963951ac2a58c9c3ede5475ef4e520
#
_cell.length_a   1.000
_cell.length_b   1.000
_cell.length_c   1.000
_cell.angle_alpha   90.00
_cell.angle_beta   90.00
_cell.angle_gamma   90.00
#
_symmetry.space_group_name_H-M   'P 1'
#
loop_
_entity.id
_entity.type
_entity.pdbx_description
1 polymer ?
#
loop_
_entity_poly.entity_id
_entity_poly.type
_entity_poly.pdbx_seq_one_letter_code
_entity_poly.pdbx_strand_id
1 'polypeptide(L)'
;RAMRGDWESVKNRPAFTLFEENGHYRVTTYRKTYRGTIQTETYQISEQDGNLFIETGLSVLLTYDKENDRILLSPGGEYKRSNQPIKR
;
A
#
# COMPACT_ATOMS: atom_id res chain seq x y z
N ARG A 1 7.78 0.42 -11.71
CA ARG A 1 6.49 0.43 -12.37
C ARG A 1 5.59 -0.74 -11.94
N ALA A 2 6.20 -1.90 -11.72
CA ALA A 2 5.41 -3.11 -11.45
C ALA A 2 4.52 -2.97 -10.21
N MET A 3 5.02 -2.33 -9.17
CA MET A 3 4.24 -2.20 -7.93
C MET A 3 3.30 -1.01 -7.92
N ARG A 4 3.48 -0.06 -8.82
CA ARG A 4 2.67 1.17 -8.81
C ARG A 4 1.22 0.85 -9.13
N GLY A 5 0.32 1.56 -8.48
CA GLY A 5 -1.10 1.43 -8.75
C GLY A 5 -1.91 1.37 -7.49
N ASP A 6 -3.16 1.04 -7.67
CA ASP A 6 -4.13 0.95 -6.57
C ASP A 6 -4.25 -0.49 -6.13
N TRP A 7 -4.25 -0.69 -4.82
CA TRP A 7 -4.25 -2.02 -4.23
C TRP A 7 -5.39 -2.15 -3.22
N GLU A 8 -6.08 -3.26 -3.24
CA GLU A 8 -7.17 -3.52 -2.30
C GLU A 8 -6.87 -4.78 -1.50
N SER A 9 -7.28 -4.75 -0.24
CA SER A 9 -7.04 -5.86 0.67
C SER A 9 -7.95 -7.03 0.32
N VAL A 10 -7.42 -8.25 0.43
CA VAL A 10 -8.27 -9.45 0.28
C VAL A 10 -9.08 -9.70 1.55
N LYS A 11 -8.81 -8.93 2.63
CA LYS A 11 -9.48 -9.12 3.91
C LYS A 11 -10.09 -7.83 4.44
N ASN A 12 -10.53 -6.96 3.55
CA ASN A 12 -11.30 -5.77 3.93
C ASN A 12 -10.54 -4.75 4.78
N ARG A 13 -9.22 -4.72 4.65
CA ARG A 13 -8.42 -3.69 5.30
C ARG A 13 -8.34 -2.46 4.40
N PRO A 14 -7.87 -1.32 4.90
CA PRO A 14 -7.81 -0.11 4.07
C PRO A 14 -6.99 -0.33 2.81
N ALA A 15 -7.51 0.19 1.70
CA ALA A 15 -6.82 0.16 0.43
C ALA A 15 -5.68 1.17 0.43
N PHE A 16 -4.77 1.05 -0.55
CA PHE A 16 -3.71 2.03 -0.70
C PHE A 16 -3.33 2.19 -2.15
N THR A 17 -2.70 3.33 -2.44
CA THR A 17 -2.10 3.58 -3.73
C THR A 17 -0.60 3.64 -3.54
N LEU A 18 0.13 2.93 -4.38
CA LEU A 18 1.58 2.94 -4.39
C LEU A 18 2.03 3.74 -5.60
N PHE A 19 2.86 4.76 -5.37
CA PHE A 19 3.25 5.66 -6.45
C PHE A 19 4.70 6.09 -6.26
N GLU A 20 5.25 6.72 -7.29
CA GLU A 20 6.60 7.26 -7.25
C GLU A 20 6.54 8.78 -7.25
N GLU A 21 7.38 9.37 -6.40
CA GLU A 21 7.50 10.82 -6.34
C GLU A 21 8.98 11.15 -6.15
N ASN A 22 9.52 11.91 -7.09
CA ASN A 22 10.94 12.30 -7.06
C ASN A 22 11.88 11.10 -6.95
N GLY A 23 11.54 10.02 -7.63
CA GLY A 23 12.37 8.82 -7.64
C GLY A 23 12.21 7.93 -6.44
N HIS A 24 11.28 8.23 -5.56
CA HIS A 24 11.05 7.43 -4.36
C HIS A 24 9.62 6.91 -4.34
N TYR A 25 9.46 5.70 -3.84
CA TYR A 25 8.13 5.12 -3.65
C TYR A 25 7.46 5.72 -2.43
N ARG A 26 6.16 5.93 -2.56
CA ARG A 26 5.32 6.39 -1.46
C ARG A 26 4.01 5.63 -1.48
N VAL A 27 3.36 5.57 -0.31
CA VAL A 27 2.09 4.87 -0.16
C VAL A 27 1.08 5.82 0.45
N THR A 28 -0.08 5.96 -0.20
CA THR A 28 -1.20 6.68 0.38
C THR A 28 -2.28 5.67 0.76
N THR A 29 -2.67 5.66 2.03
CA THR A 29 -3.71 4.77 2.52
C THR A 29 -5.04 5.51 2.59
N TYR A 30 -6.12 4.76 2.40
CA TYR A 30 -7.49 5.28 2.41
C TYR A 30 -8.28 4.54 3.46
N ARG A 31 -8.56 5.21 4.58
CA ARG A 31 -9.28 4.58 5.66
C ARG A 31 -10.65 5.23 5.81
N LYS A 32 -11.68 4.40 5.83
CA LYS A 32 -13.03 4.89 6.02
C LYS A 32 -13.32 5.03 7.50
N THR A 33 -13.78 6.22 7.90
CA THR A 33 -14.13 6.46 9.29
C THR A 33 -15.53 5.93 9.54
N TYR A 34 -15.89 5.83 10.81
CA TYR A 34 -17.24 5.38 11.16
C TYR A 34 -18.32 6.35 10.69
N ARG A 35 -17.93 7.58 10.36
CA ARG A 35 -18.87 8.56 9.80
C ARG A 35 -19.00 8.45 8.29
N GLY A 36 -18.27 7.54 7.67
CA GLY A 36 -18.35 7.35 6.24
C GLY A 36 -17.43 8.23 5.44
N THR A 37 -16.61 9.07 6.08
CA THR A 37 -15.62 9.87 5.36
C THR A 37 -14.36 9.06 5.13
N ILE A 38 -13.55 9.50 4.15
CA ILE A 38 -12.30 8.84 3.84
C ILE A 38 -11.16 9.69 4.41
N GLN A 39 -10.32 9.07 5.22
CA GLN A 39 -9.09 9.68 5.71
C GLN A 39 -7.92 9.12 4.93
N THR A 40 -7.03 10.00 4.51
CA THR A 40 -5.84 9.59 3.77
C THR A 40 -4.60 9.96 4.53
N GLU A 41 -3.58 9.09 4.43
CA GLU A 41 -2.25 9.37 4.95
C GLU A 41 -1.23 8.85 3.97
N THR A 42 -0.13 9.59 3.82
CA THR A 42 0.92 9.21 2.88
C THR A 42 2.19 8.92 3.67
N TYR A 43 2.80 7.77 3.35
CA TYR A 43 3.99 7.30 4.05
C TYR A 43 5.11 7.10 3.05
N GLN A 44 6.34 7.20 3.56
CA GLN A 44 7.52 6.90 2.77
C GLN A 44 7.80 5.41 2.83
N ILE A 45 8.50 4.93 1.79
CA ILE A 45 9.00 3.56 1.77
C ILE A 45 10.52 3.63 1.85
N SER A 46 11.08 2.87 2.77
CA SER A 46 12.53 2.74 2.90
C SER A 46 12.96 1.37 2.42
N GLU A 47 14.21 1.27 2.03
CA GLU A 47 14.79 -0.01 1.62
C GLU A 47 15.95 -0.34 2.53
N GLN A 48 15.99 -1.60 2.99
CA GLN A 48 17.01 -2.06 3.90
C GLN A 48 17.31 -3.52 3.59
N ASP A 49 18.55 -3.79 3.17
CA ASP A 49 18.99 -5.16 2.87
C ASP A 49 18.10 -5.84 1.84
N GLY A 50 17.65 -5.08 0.83
CA GLY A 50 16.80 -5.62 -0.21
C GLY A 50 15.33 -5.72 0.14
N ASN A 51 14.95 -5.35 1.36
CA ASN A 51 13.56 -5.38 1.78
C ASN A 51 12.98 -3.97 1.80
N LEU A 52 11.69 -3.88 1.50
CA LEU A 52 10.99 -2.61 1.50
C LEU A 52 10.12 -2.49 2.74
N PHE A 53 10.11 -1.30 3.32
CA PHE A 53 9.34 -1.04 4.54
C PHE A 53 8.52 0.23 4.38
N ILE A 54 7.24 0.14 4.73
CA ILE A 54 6.37 1.32 4.80
C ILE A 54 6.56 1.91 6.20
N GLU A 55 6.96 3.19 6.25
CA GLU A 55 7.30 3.82 7.53
C GLU A 55 6.07 4.53 8.09
N THR A 56 5.30 3.80 8.90
CA THR A 56 4.07 4.31 9.48
C THR A 56 4.22 4.70 10.94
N GLY A 57 5.46 4.76 11.44
CA GLY A 57 5.74 4.83 12.87
C GLY A 57 6.19 3.47 13.36
N LEU A 58 5.68 2.42 12.73
CA LEU A 58 6.25 1.08 12.75
C LEU A 58 6.74 0.82 11.34
N SER A 59 7.70 -0.09 11.22
CA SER A 59 8.19 -0.45 9.88
C SER A 59 7.39 -1.66 9.41
N VAL A 60 6.55 -1.45 8.39
CA VAL A 60 5.71 -2.52 7.85
C VAL A 60 6.41 -3.10 6.64
N LEU A 61 6.75 -4.38 6.71
CA LEU A 61 7.45 -5.05 5.61
C LEU A 61 6.50 -5.21 4.43
N LEU A 62 6.99 -4.79 3.26
CA LEU A 62 6.24 -4.91 2.01
C LEU A 62 6.96 -5.89 1.10
N THR A 63 6.27 -6.94 0.69
CA THR A 63 6.81 -7.92 -0.24
C THR A 63 5.93 -7.94 -1.48
N TYR A 64 6.56 -7.81 -2.65
CA TYR A 64 5.82 -7.86 -3.91
C TYR A 64 6.05 -9.19 -4.59
N ASP A 65 4.96 -9.91 -4.83
CA ASP A 65 4.97 -11.14 -5.60
C ASP A 65 4.68 -10.80 -7.04
N LYS A 66 5.73 -10.71 -7.82
CA LYS A 66 5.62 -10.28 -9.20
C LYS A 66 4.85 -11.28 -10.06
N GLU A 67 5.01 -12.55 -9.78
CA GLU A 67 4.37 -13.60 -10.57
C GLU A 67 2.86 -13.55 -10.47
N ASN A 68 2.36 -13.36 -9.27
CA ASN A 68 0.92 -13.36 -9.01
C ASN A 68 0.33 -11.96 -8.90
N ASP A 69 1.17 -10.94 -9.01
CA ASP A 69 0.77 -9.54 -8.88
C ASP A 69 0.05 -9.32 -7.56
N ARG A 70 0.72 -9.67 -6.48
CA ARG A 70 0.20 -9.53 -5.13
C ARG A 70 1.20 -8.78 -4.27
N ILE A 71 0.69 -8.02 -3.31
CA ILE A 71 1.52 -7.39 -2.30
C ILE A 71 1.15 -8.00 -0.97
N LEU A 72 2.18 -8.33 -0.19
CA LEU A 72 1.99 -8.83 1.17
C LEU A 72 2.58 -7.83 2.14
N LEU A 73 1.78 -7.37 3.07
CA LEU A 73 2.23 -6.48 4.15
C LEU A 73 2.34 -7.28 5.44
N SER A 74 3.40 -7.04 6.18
CA SER A 74 3.59 -7.73 7.46
C SER A 74 3.97 -6.69 8.52
N PRO A 75 3.02 -6.35 9.40
CA PRO A 75 1.63 -6.79 9.47
C PRO A 75 0.76 -6.15 8.39
N GLY A 76 -0.41 -6.73 8.14
CA GLY A 76 -1.38 -6.11 7.23
C GLY A 76 -2.04 -7.09 6.28
N GLY A 77 -1.35 -8.13 5.84
CA GLY A 77 -1.95 -9.16 5.01
C GLY A 77 -1.77 -8.95 3.54
N GLU A 78 -2.54 -9.68 2.77
CA GLU A 78 -2.38 -9.76 1.32
C GLU A 78 -3.25 -8.75 0.61
N TYR A 79 -2.70 -8.16 -0.45
CA TYR A 79 -3.37 -7.17 -1.27
C TYR A 79 -3.31 -7.60 -2.73
N LYS A 80 -4.38 -7.33 -3.45
CA LYS A 80 -4.44 -7.57 -4.89
C LYS A 80 -4.64 -6.24 -5.60
N ARG A 81 -4.31 -6.20 -6.88
CA ARG A 81 -4.48 -4.97 -7.66
C ARG A 81 -5.95 -4.66 -7.79
N SER A 82 -6.30 -3.41 -7.56
CA SER A 82 -7.70 -2.98 -7.65
C SER A 82 -8.09 -2.90 -9.12
N ASN A 83 -9.26 -3.45 -9.45
CA ASN A 83 -9.81 -3.39 -10.79
C ASN A 83 -10.57 -2.10 -11.05
N GLN A 84 -10.81 -1.32 -10.02
CA GLN A 84 -11.55 -0.09 -10.13
C GLN A 84 -10.80 1.02 -9.41
N PRO A 85 -10.94 2.27 -9.87
CA PRO A 85 -10.28 3.37 -9.19
C PRO A 85 -10.72 3.46 -7.74
N ILE A 86 -9.77 3.79 -6.88
CA ILE A 86 -10.07 3.99 -5.47
C ILE A 86 -10.78 5.33 -5.32
N LYS A 87 -11.89 5.34 -4.61
CA LYS A 87 -12.61 6.57 -4.33
C LYS A 87 -11.83 7.40 -3.33
N ARG A 88 -11.63 8.65 -3.68
CA ARG A 88 -10.86 9.59 -2.84
C ARG A 88 -11.70 10.72 -2.35
#